data_679f2e8435323ba57672d67db4bb25e2
#
_entry.id   679f2e8435323ba57672d67db4bb25e2
#
_cell.length_a   1.000
_cell.length_b   1.000
_cell.length_c   1.000
_cell.angle_alpha   90.00
_cell.angle_beta   90.00
_cell.angle_gamma   90.00
#
_symmetry.space_group_name_H-M   'P 1'
#
loop_
_entity.id
_entity.type
_entity.pdbx_description
1 polymer ?
#
loop_
_entity_poly.entity_id
_entity_poly.type
_entity_poly.pdbx_seq_one_letter_code
_entity_poly.pdbx_strand_id
1 'polypeptide(L)'
;MDADMYNQPTEPWQEVSQVQMQVPTSEQQTVPTAPSTVGTTGGPPKRKRPMMSRRAAIGVTVGAVAAAAGGIALGEWMQNGSLTTLLHGPMANNVQVGHLLRRAGFGRTPEELAMYKGLGFNGVVDRLLNYQQVPDDDLEQRLKALNFNLNNPQDQQRWWLLRMAWTQRPLLEKMTLFWHGVLTSSFRKVGGKRAYMRMIIQNQFLRNHAFDTFDNILLGITADPAMLFYLDLTKSTRQKPNENYARELMELFTLGLGHYMQQDVYEGAAALTGWHVRGLESHFLPQDHNDLTKHFLGQTGNFDYKDVVRILANHPATPWFISRKLFTFFVYENPSSDDLKPLVDTYVQSGHNMGAVMRTLLLSPQFSSPKAYRSRVKSPTEYVVGAYRALGMHTDGMGLNTATTLMGQTLFDPPNVAGWPGDKVSGLWLNSGTWMTRLNYIDVLLVRGSFVARGSSASPLDLQAIVNANHLDSSEHFVDYFASFLLDGMLDSDRRSQFIDYFTAQDSAGGGGQITLTNGKSYPLSRVRGTLYLMMTSPEYQLN
;
A
#
# COMPACT_ATOMS: atom_id res chain seq x y z
N MET A 1 -37.42 20.76 1.84
CA MET A 1 -36.52 20.12 2.82
C MET A 1 -35.15 20.67 2.50
N ASP A 2 -34.66 21.50 3.39
CA ASP A 2 -33.65 22.49 3.11
C ASP A 2 -32.28 21.90 2.77
N ALA A 3 -31.71 22.38 1.68
CA ALA A 3 -30.36 22.07 1.20
C ALA A 3 -29.25 22.60 2.14
N ASP A 4 -29.59 23.37 3.13
CA ASP A 4 -28.66 24.05 4.03
C ASP A 4 -28.13 23.18 5.19
N MET A 5 -28.69 21.98 5.40
CA MET A 5 -28.22 21.09 6.48
C MET A 5 -26.92 20.35 6.12
N TYR A 6 -26.50 20.38 4.86
CA TYR A 6 -25.29 19.71 4.38
C TYR A 6 -24.08 20.63 4.19
N ASN A 7 -24.26 21.94 4.37
CA ASN A 7 -23.24 22.97 4.15
C ASN A 7 -22.62 23.52 5.45
N GLN A 8 -22.77 22.87 6.58
CA GLN A 8 -22.00 23.24 7.76
C GLN A 8 -20.54 22.80 7.52
N PRO A 9 -19.56 23.73 7.59
CA PRO A 9 -18.17 23.34 7.61
C PRO A 9 -17.97 22.48 8.84
N THR A 10 -17.57 21.21 8.64
CA THR A 10 -17.05 20.40 9.74
C THR A 10 -15.85 21.15 10.28
N GLU A 11 -15.95 21.63 11.50
CA GLU A 11 -14.81 22.22 12.21
C GLU A 11 -13.59 21.30 12.05
N PRO A 12 -12.39 21.89 11.87
CA PRO A 12 -11.19 21.09 11.85
C PRO A 12 -11.15 20.28 13.13
N TRP A 13 -10.90 18.99 13.00
CA TRP A 13 -10.80 18.02 14.09
C TRP A 13 -10.04 18.65 15.24
N GLN A 14 -10.74 19.03 16.30
CA GLN A 14 -10.09 19.43 17.54
C GLN A 14 -9.22 18.23 17.95
N GLU A 15 -7.95 18.51 18.11
CA GLU A 15 -6.97 17.59 18.69
C GLU A 15 -7.62 16.94 19.91
N VAL A 16 -7.83 15.63 19.84
CA VAL A 16 -8.11 14.83 21.03
C VAL A 16 -6.89 15.01 21.91
N SER A 17 -7.08 15.78 22.94
CA SER A 17 -6.10 16.13 23.95
C SER A 17 -5.27 14.91 24.29
N GLN A 18 -3.96 15.07 24.21
CA GLN A 18 -2.98 14.11 24.70
C GLN A 18 -3.38 13.68 26.11
N VAL A 19 -3.91 12.47 26.24
CA VAL A 19 -3.91 11.79 27.52
C VAL A 19 -2.44 11.49 27.80
N GLN A 20 -1.83 12.34 28.62
CA GLN A 20 -0.53 12.08 29.21
C GLN A 20 -0.63 10.75 29.97
N MET A 21 -0.10 9.69 29.39
CA MET A 21 0.24 8.50 30.15
C MET A 21 1.37 8.91 31.09
N GLN A 22 1.03 9.11 32.36
CA GLN A 22 2.00 9.20 33.43
C GLN A 22 2.73 7.86 33.52
N VAL A 23 3.99 7.88 33.13
CA VAL A 23 4.91 6.79 33.40
C VAL A 23 5.13 6.76 34.92
N PRO A 24 4.90 5.63 35.61
CA PRO A 24 5.23 5.56 37.03
C PRO A 24 6.74 5.69 37.20
N THR A 25 7.17 6.67 37.99
CA THR A 25 8.54 6.79 38.46
C THR A 25 8.90 5.56 39.28
N SER A 26 9.88 4.78 38.83
CA SER A 26 10.45 3.67 39.56
C SER A 26 11.16 4.19 40.82
N GLU A 27 10.65 3.78 41.99
CA GLU A 27 11.35 3.93 43.26
C GLU A 27 12.74 3.27 43.20
N GLN A 28 13.72 4.03 43.68
CA GLN A 28 15.09 3.54 43.89
C GLN A 28 15.11 2.46 44.96
N GLN A 29 15.25 1.21 44.56
CA GLN A 29 15.64 0.15 45.51
C GLN A 29 17.17 0.15 45.63
N THR A 30 17.60 0.47 46.82
CA THR A 30 18.99 0.36 47.30
C THR A 30 19.43 -1.12 47.33
N VAL A 31 20.51 -1.41 46.61
CA VAL A 31 21.17 -2.74 46.61
C VAL A 31 22.09 -2.81 47.83
N PRO A 32 22.04 -3.89 48.65
CA PRO A 32 22.99 -4.10 49.74
C PRO A 32 24.33 -4.57 49.19
N THR A 33 25.39 -3.95 49.65
CA THR A 33 26.80 -4.38 49.49
C THR A 33 27.09 -5.66 50.22
N ALA A 34 27.66 -6.66 49.53
CA ALA A 34 28.24 -7.88 50.13
C ALA A 34 29.78 -7.90 49.94
N PRO A 35 30.54 -8.54 50.82
CA PRO A 35 31.94 -8.28 51.04
C PRO A 35 32.91 -8.99 50.09
N SER A 36 34.06 -8.37 49.92
CA SER A 36 35.21 -8.84 49.15
C SER A 36 35.82 -10.14 49.71
N THR A 37 36.03 -11.15 48.87
CA THR A 37 37.04 -12.17 49.09
C THR A 37 37.94 -12.26 47.85
N VAL A 38 39.23 -12.17 48.12
CA VAL A 38 40.33 -12.30 47.20
C VAL A 38 40.54 -13.77 46.84
N GLY A 39 40.62 -14.07 45.53
CA GLY A 39 41.03 -15.38 45.03
C GLY A 39 41.55 -15.29 43.61
N THR A 40 42.77 -15.65 43.45
CA THR A 40 43.62 -15.56 42.27
C THR A 40 43.29 -16.54 41.17
N THR A 41 43.68 -16.14 39.92
CA THR A 41 44.10 -16.91 38.73
C THR A 41 43.02 -17.36 37.72
N GLY A 42 43.29 -17.00 36.45
CA GLY A 42 42.70 -17.63 35.27
C GLY A 42 41.81 -16.70 34.41
N GLY A 43 42.42 -15.86 33.56
CA GLY A 43 41.69 -15.04 32.62
C GLY A 43 41.09 -15.85 31.47
N PRO A 44 39.81 -15.60 31.07
CA PRO A 44 39.22 -16.25 29.91
C PRO A 44 39.81 -15.72 28.59
N PRO A 45 39.81 -16.52 27.51
CA PRO A 45 40.43 -16.16 26.25
C PRO A 45 39.68 -14.97 25.61
N LYS A 46 40.45 -13.97 25.19
CA LYS A 46 39.96 -12.79 24.44
C LYS A 46 39.27 -13.23 23.15
N ARG A 47 37.94 -13.15 23.09
CA ARG A 47 37.19 -13.22 21.84
C ARG A 47 37.64 -12.07 20.94
N LYS A 48 38.31 -12.41 19.83
CA LYS A 48 38.58 -11.45 18.74
C LYS A 48 37.25 -10.95 18.20
N ARG A 49 36.97 -9.66 18.36
CA ARG A 49 35.86 -8.99 17.65
C ARG A 49 36.14 -9.15 16.15
N PRO A 50 35.16 -9.58 15.34
CA PRO A 50 35.36 -9.61 13.91
C PRO A 50 35.59 -8.16 13.43
N MET A 51 36.74 -7.88 12.85
CA MET A 51 36.98 -6.62 12.13
C MET A 51 36.03 -6.58 10.94
N MET A 52 35.15 -5.55 10.89
CA MET A 52 34.35 -5.28 9.71
C MET A 52 35.27 -5.18 8.49
N SER A 53 34.96 -5.93 7.45
CA SER A 53 35.72 -5.89 6.20
C SER A 53 35.62 -4.47 5.60
N ARG A 54 36.70 -3.99 4.98
CA ARG A 54 36.74 -2.67 4.28
C ARG A 54 35.57 -2.50 3.28
N ARG A 55 35.02 -3.60 2.72
CA ARG A 55 33.84 -3.60 1.85
C ARG A 55 32.53 -3.22 2.57
N ALA A 56 32.39 -3.57 3.86
CA ALA A 56 31.23 -3.17 4.66
C ALA A 56 31.30 -1.69 5.05
N ALA A 57 32.52 -1.14 5.24
CA ALA A 57 32.72 0.27 5.56
C ALA A 57 32.42 1.22 4.39
N ILE A 58 32.67 0.78 3.13
CA ILE A 58 32.39 1.59 1.93
C ILE A 58 30.88 1.64 1.64
N GLY A 59 30.15 0.52 1.81
CA GLY A 59 28.68 0.52 1.69
C GLY A 59 28.00 1.42 2.72
N VAL A 60 28.52 1.48 3.94
CA VAL A 60 27.99 2.33 5.02
C VAL A 60 28.24 3.83 4.76
N THR A 61 29.38 4.19 4.13
CA THR A 61 29.69 5.61 3.85
C THR A 61 28.86 6.18 2.70
N VAL A 62 28.62 5.43 1.62
CA VAL A 62 27.73 5.88 0.51
C VAL A 62 26.29 5.97 1.00
N GLY A 63 25.81 4.98 1.76
CA GLY A 63 24.48 5.01 2.38
C GLY A 63 24.30 6.17 3.37
N ALA A 64 25.32 6.52 4.15
CA ALA A 64 25.26 7.61 5.12
C ALA A 64 25.21 9.00 4.46
N VAL A 65 25.95 9.22 3.37
CA VAL A 65 25.94 10.50 2.63
C VAL A 65 24.62 10.67 1.89
N ALA A 66 24.11 9.62 1.24
CA ALA A 66 22.79 9.66 0.59
C ALA A 66 21.64 9.79 1.60
N ALA A 67 21.75 9.15 2.77
CA ALA A 67 20.79 9.28 3.86
C ALA A 67 20.76 10.70 4.45
N ALA A 68 21.91 11.35 4.59
CA ALA A 68 21.99 12.72 5.08
C ALA A 68 21.42 13.72 4.06
N ALA A 69 21.77 13.60 2.78
CA ALA A 69 21.25 14.47 1.73
C ALA A 69 19.74 14.25 1.48
N GLY A 70 19.29 12.99 1.44
CA GLY A 70 17.89 12.66 1.28
C GLY A 70 17.05 13.04 2.51
N GLY A 71 17.59 12.90 3.72
CA GLY A 71 16.92 13.28 4.97
C GLY A 71 16.73 14.78 5.11
N ILE A 72 17.72 15.60 4.68
CA ILE A 72 17.60 17.06 4.67
C ILE A 72 16.57 17.50 3.64
N ALA A 73 16.62 16.98 2.40
CA ALA A 73 15.66 17.30 1.35
C ALA A 73 14.23 16.88 1.71
N LEU A 74 14.05 15.72 2.36
CA LEU A 74 12.75 15.27 2.85
C LEU A 74 12.26 16.12 4.02
N GLY A 75 13.15 16.53 4.94
CA GLY A 75 12.84 17.42 6.06
C GLY A 75 12.36 18.79 5.58
N GLU A 76 13.03 19.37 4.60
CA GLU A 76 12.63 20.63 3.96
C GLU A 76 11.31 20.48 3.19
N TRP A 77 11.10 19.34 2.50
CA TRP A 77 9.85 19.06 1.82
C TRP A 77 8.68 18.87 2.80
N MET A 78 8.88 18.14 3.90
CA MET A 78 7.86 17.98 4.96
C MET A 78 7.50 19.31 5.63
N GLN A 79 8.44 20.26 5.71
CA GLN A 79 8.21 21.58 6.31
C GLN A 79 7.64 22.59 5.31
N ASN A 80 8.03 22.54 4.04
CA ASN A 80 7.69 23.55 3.02
C ASN A 80 6.61 23.12 2.03
N GLY A 81 6.14 21.87 2.10
CA GLY A 81 4.84 21.39 1.57
C GLY A 81 4.56 21.51 0.10
N SER A 82 5.54 21.62 -0.83
CA SER A 82 5.15 21.60 -2.25
C SER A 82 6.27 21.28 -3.23
N LEU A 83 6.23 20.08 -3.82
CA LEU A 83 6.82 19.77 -5.13
C LEU A 83 5.97 20.32 -6.30
N THR A 84 4.90 21.05 -6.02
CA THR A 84 3.99 21.68 -7.01
C THR A 84 4.69 22.74 -7.85
N THR A 85 5.88 23.17 -7.52
CA THR A 85 6.68 24.12 -8.29
C THR A 85 7.21 23.58 -9.62
N LEU A 86 7.19 22.25 -9.85
CA LEU A 86 7.73 21.64 -11.08
C LEU A 86 6.72 21.60 -12.26
N LEU A 87 5.43 21.81 -11.99
CA LEU A 87 4.41 21.74 -13.03
C LEU A 87 3.67 23.08 -13.15
N HIS A 88 4.14 23.93 -14.05
CA HIS A 88 3.41 25.10 -14.53
C HIS A 88 2.69 24.71 -15.83
N GLY A 89 1.41 24.33 -15.73
CA GLY A 89 0.58 23.98 -16.88
C GLY A 89 0.07 22.52 -16.89
N PRO A 90 -0.71 22.13 -17.92
CA PRO A 90 -1.22 20.78 -18.04
C PRO A 90 -0.08 19.77 -18.23
N MET A 91 -0.17 18.63 -17.56
CA MET A 91 0.80 17.55 -17.70
C MET A 91 0.85 17.02 -19.13
N ALA A 92 2.05 16.80 -19.67
CA ALA A 92 2.22 16.13 -20.95
C ALA A 92 1.67 14.69 -20.90
N ASN A 93 1.17 14.17 -22.01
CA ASN A 93 0.49 12.86 -22.08
C ASN A 93 1.30 11.71 -21.47
N ASN A 94 2.62 11.64 -21.72
CA ASN A 94 3.49 10.62 -21.12
C ASN A 94 3.64 10.74 -19.60
N VAL A 95 3.62 11.96 -19.05
CA VAL A 95 3.61 12.22 -17.60
C VAL A 95 2.28 11.80 -16.99
N GLN A 96 1.16 12.11 -17.68
CA GLN A 96 -0.18 11.69 -17.26
C GLN A 96 -0.32 10.16 -17.22
N VAL A 97 0.14 9.46 -18.26
CA VAL A 97 0.14 8.01 -18.32
C VAL A 97 1.04 7.43 -17.20
N GLY A 98 2.22 8.01 -16.98
CA GLY A 98 3.09 7.61 -15.89
C GLY A 98 2.44 7.78 -14.51
N HIS A 99 1.79 8.91 -14.29
CA HIS A 99 1.02 9.17 -13.08
C HIS A 99 -0.11 8.15 -12.90
N LEU A 100 -0.91 7.92 -13.96
CA LEU A 100 -1.99 6.93 -13.94
C LEU A 100 -1.49 5.54 -13.55
N LEU A 101 -0.41 5.03 -14.15
CA LEU A 101 0.12 3.70 -13.89
C LEU A 101 0.72 3.54 -12.46
N ARG A 102 1.19 4.64 -11.86
CA ARG A 102 1.58 4.61 -10.44
C ARG A 102 0.37 4.60 -9.52
N ARG A 103 -0.61 5.48 -9.78
CA ARG A 103 -1.79 5.66 -8.91
C ARG A 103 -2.79 4.51 -9.02
N ALA A 104 -3.08 4.08 -10.24
CA ALA A 104 -4.02 3.00 -10.54
C ALA A 104 -3.37 1.60 -10.56
N GLY A 105 -2.07 1.50 -10.22
CA GLY A 105 -1.33 0.25 -10.16
C GLY A 105 -0.16 0.34 -9.18
N PHE A 106 0.93 -0.33 -9.54
CA PHE A 106 2.17 -0.40 -8.75
C PHE A 106 3.38 0.08 -9.59
N GLY A 107 3.21 1.16 -10.37
CA GLY A 107 4.21 1.57 -11.34
C GLY A 107 4.13 0.78 -12.64
N ARG A 108 5.21 0.76 -13.39
CA ARG A 108 5.26 0.18 -14.74
C ARG A 108 6.63 -0.41 -15.05
N THR A 109 6.64 -1.38 -15.95
CA THR A 109 7.88 -1.80 -16.63
C THR A 109 8.16 -0.87 -17.82
N PRO A 110 9.41 -0.85 -18.37
CA PRO A 110 9.69 -0.11 -19.59
C PRO A 110 8.83 -0.55 -20.78
N GLU A 111 8.58 -1.86 -20.92
CA GLU A 111 7.75 -2.45 -21.98
C GLU A 111 6.29 -2.02 -21.84
N GLU A 112 5.74 -2.07 -20.61
CA GLU A 112 4.40 -1.55 -20.34
C GLU A 112 4.28 -0.08 -20.69
N LEU A 113 5.28 0.73 -20.34
CA LEU A 113 5.28 2.15 -20.68
C LEU A 113 5.21 2.38 -22.20
N ALA A 114 5.98 1.63 -22.97
CA ALA A 114 5.96 1.71 -24.43
C ALA A 114 4.58 1.33 -25.00
N MET A 115 4.00 0.23 -24.51
CA MET A 115 2.65 -0.21 -24.90
C MET A 115 1.58 0.84 -24.56
N TYR A 116 1.58 1.34 -23.33
CA TYR A 116 0.56 2.29 -22.85
C TYR A 116 0.65 3.66 -23.50
N LYS A 117 1.83 4.13 -23.88
CA LYS A 117 1.99 5.39 -24.60
C LYS A 117 1.20 5.43 -25.92
N GLY A 118 1.10 4.29 -26.62
CA GLY A 118 0.34 4.16 -27.85
C GLY A 118 -1.18 4.26 -27.69
N LEU A 119 -1.71 3.99 -26.48
CA LEU A 119 -3.15 4.01 -26.23
C LEU A 119 -3.69 5.41 -25.87
N GLY A 120 -2.84 6.33 -25.46
CA GLY A 120 -3.24 7.60 -24.87
C GLY A 120 -3.93 7.42 -23.50
N PHE A 121 -4.12 8.53 -22.76
CA PHE A 121 -4.63 8.48 -21.37
C PHE A 121 -5.97 7.73 -21.24
N ASN A 122 -6.97 8.09 -22.06
CA ASN A 122 -8.30 7.46 -22.00
C ASN A 122 -8.25 5.97 -22.36
N GLY A 123 -7.47 5.60 -23.37
CA GLY A 123 -7.29 4.20 -23.77
C GLY A 123 -6.63 3.38 -22.67
N VAL A 124 -5.71 3.97 -21.89
CA VAL A 124 -5.12 3.31 -20.72
C VAL A 124 -6.17 3.11 -19.63
N VAL A 125 -7.00 4.12 -19.32
CA VAL A 125 -8.10 3.98 -18.35
C VAL A 125 -9.06 2.87 -18.78
N ASP A 126 -9.44 2.84 -20.08
CA ASP A 126 -10.32 1.79 -20.61
C ASP A 126 -9.71 0.41 -20.45
N ARG A 127 -8.43 0.23 -20.77
CA ARG A 127 -7.74 -1.06 -20.61
C ARG A 127 -7.67 -1.50 -19.14
N LEU A 128 -7.41 -0.57 -18.22
CA LEU A 128 -7.34 -0.87 -16.78
C LEU A 128 -8.69 -1.32 -16.21
N LEU A 129 -9.78 -0.69 -16.64
CA LEU A 129 -11.15 -1.00 -16.18
C LEU A 129 -11.73 -2.25 -16.86
N ASN A 130 -11.41 -2.49 -18.14
CA ASN A 130 -11.83 -3.67 -18.88
C ASN A 130 -10.85 -4.85 -18.65
N TYR A 131 -10.40 -5.02 -17.42
CA TYR A 131 -9.38 -6.00 -17.03
C TYR A 131 -9.74 -7.44 -17.41
N GLN A 132 -11.03 -7.78 -17.50
CA GLN A 132 -11.49 -9.11 -17.92
C GLN A 132 -11.00 -9.48 -19.34
N GLN A 133 -10.80 -8.48 -20.20
CA GLN A 133 -10.29 -8.67 -21.56
C GLN A 133 -8.76 -8.80 -21.62
N VAL A 134 -8.07 -8.61 -20.52
CA VAL A 134 -6.61 -8.72 -20.42
C VAL A 134 -6.26 -10.11 -19.90
N PRO A 135 -5.58 -10.98 -20.70
CA PRO A 135 -5.13 -12.30 -20.22
C PRO A 135 -4.17 -12.16 -19.04
N ASP A 136 -4.30 -13.04 -18.03
CA ASP A 136 -3.39 -13.11 -16.88
C ASP A 136 -3.10 -14.58 -16.47
N ASP A 137 -3.24 -15.51 -17.43
CA ASP A 137 -3.09 -16.95 -17.18
C ASP A 137 -1.64 -17.30 -16.81
N ASP A 138 -0.66 -16.60 -17.37
CA ASP A 138 0.76 -16.75 -17.02
C ASP A 138 1.01 -16.47 -15.53
N LEU A 139 0.33 -15.48 -14.95
CA LEU A 139 0.41 -15.15 -13.53
C LEU A 139 0.03 -16.35 -12.65
N GLU A 140 -1.12 -17.00 -12.94
CA GLU A 140 -1.60 -18.14 -12.16
C GLU A 140 -0.66 -19.33 -12.26
N GLN A 141 -0.11 -19.60 -13.44
CA GLN A 141 0.87 -20.66 -13.65
C GLN A 141 2.17 -20.41 -12.86
N ARG A 142 2.69 -19.18 -12.92
CA ARG A 142 3.90 -18.78 -12.17
C ARG A 142 3.70 -18.86 -10.66
N LEU A 143 2.56 -18.38 -10.15
CA LEU A 143 2.25 -18.48 -8.73
C LEU A 143 2.09 -19.93 -8.27
N LYS A 144 1.44 -20.78 -9.07
CA LYS A 144 1.28 -22.21 -8.79
C LYS A 144 2.62 -22.93 -8.73
N ALA A 145 3.56 -22.59 -9.61
CA ALA A 145 4.90 -23.19 -9.66
C ALA A 145 5.71 -22.96 -8.36
N LEU A 146 5.43 -21.89 -7.60
CA LEU A 146 6.11 -21.58 -6.34
C LEU A 146 5.57 -22.37 -5.14
N ASN A 147 4.48 -23.12 -5.30
CA ASN A 147 3.93 -24.05 -4.31
C ASN A 147 3.79 -23.45 -2.90
N PHE A 148 3.12 -22.31 -2.76
CA PHE A 148 2.90 -21.64 -1.49
C PHE A 148 2.08 -22.47 -0.51
N ASN A 149 2.49 -22.50 0.76
CA ASN A 149 1.64 -22.97 1.83
C ASN A 149 0.68 -21.84 2.30
N LEU A 150 -0.47 -21.73 1.66
CA LEU A 150 -1.44 -20.67 2.00
C LEU A 150 -2.12 -20.84 3.38
N ASN A 151 -1.77 -21.87 4.17
CA ASN A 151 -2.06 -21.90 5.60
C ASN A 151 -0.99 -21.16 6.44
N ASN A 152 -0.03 -20.52 5.81
CA ASN A 152 1.02 -19.73 6.44
C ASN A 152 0.85 -18.24 6.06
N PRO A 153 0.70 -17.30 7.02
CA PRO A 153 0.53 -15.88 6.72
C PRO A 153 1.68 -15.27 5.91
N GLN A 154 2.93 -15.70 6.12
CA GLN A 154 4.08 -15.20 5.37
C GLN A 154 4.00 -15.60 3.89
N ASP A 155 3.57 -16.83 3.60
CA ASP A 155 3.37 -17.29 2.23
C ASP A 155 2.16 -16.61 1.58
N GLN A 156 1.09 -16.32 2.33
CA GLN A 156 -0.04 -15.51 1.84
C GLN A 156 0.43 -14.11 1.40
N GLN A 157 1.27 -13.46 2.23
CA GLN A 157 1.83 -12.13 1.93
C GLN A 157 2.72 -12.17 0.68
N ARG A 158 3.62 -13.16 0.58
CA ARG A 158 4.48 -13.35 -0.61
C ARG A 158 3.64 -13.59 -1.86
N TRP A 159 2.67 -14.49 -1.79
CA TRP A 159 1.76 -14.82 -2.88
C TRP A 159 1.06 -13.56 -3.41
N TRP A 160 0.56 -12.70 -2.52
CA TRP A 160 -0.15 -11.50 -2.95
C TRP A 160 0.80 -10.41 -3.47
N LEU A 161 1.97 -10.21 -2.87
CA LEU A 161 2.99 -9.29 -3.37
C LEU A 161 3.49 -9.68 -4.76
N LEU A 162 3.70 -10.97 -5.02
CA LEU A 162 4.06 -11.46 -6.34
C LEU A 162 2.94 -11.30 -7.36
N ARG A 163 1.68 -11.52 -6.94
CA ARG A 163 0.52 -11.23 -7.77
C ARG A 163 0.51 -9.76 -8.21
N MET A 164 0.72 -8.83 -7.29
CA MET A 164 0.82 -7.40 -7.61
C MET A 164 2.01 -7.08 -8.53
N ALA A 165 3.13 -7.79 -8.36
CA ALA A 165 4.34 -7.57 -9.15
C ALA A 165 4.20 -8.07 -10.60
N TRP A 166 3.49 -9.18 -10.83
CA TRP A 166 3.47 -9.88 -12.12
C TRP A 166 2.20 -9.68 -12.93
N THR A 167 1.11 -9.23 -12.30
CA THR A 167 -0.19 -9.10 -12.98
C THR A 167 -0.17 -8.13 -14.15
N GLN A 168 -0.90 -8.49 -15.21
CA GLN A 168 -1.26 -7.60 -16.32
C GLN A 168 -2.53 -6.77 -16.01
N ARG A 169 -3.15 -6.98 -14.82
CA ARG A 169 -4.37 -6.32 -14.35
C ARG A 169 -4.09 -5.47 -13.09
N PRO A 170 -3.17 -4.48 -13.16
CA PRO A 170 -2.66 -3.81 -11.95
C PRO A 170 -3.74 -3.05 -11.17
N LEU A 171 -4.75 -2.47 -11.83
CA LEU A 171 -5.85 -1.77 -11.17
C LEU A 171 -6.72 -2.73 -10.35
N LEU A 172 -6.91 -3.97 -10.81
CA LEU A 172 -7.65 -4.99 -10.07
C LEU A 172 -6.97 -5.29 -8.72
N GLU A 173 -5.67 -5.51 -8.73
CA GLU A 173 -4.90 -5.74 -7.50
C GLU A 173 -4.85 -4.49 -6.60
N LYS A 174 -4.81 -3.30 -7.20
CA LYS A 174 -4.84 -2.02 -6.47
C LYS A 174 -6.19 -1.80 -5.77
N MET A 175 -7.30 -2.10 -6.45
CA MET A 175 -8.63 -2.06 -5.85
C MET A 175 -8.81 -3.14 -4.77
N THR A 176 -8.24 -4.32 -4.96
CA THR A 176 -8.22 -5.37 -3.92
C THR A 176 -7.49 -4.89 -2.66
N LEU A 177 -6.35 -4.21 -2.83
CA LEU A 177 -5.60 -3.60 -1.72
C LEU A 177 -6.41 -2.48 -1.04
N PHE A 178 -7.08 -1.63 -1.81
CA PHE A 178 -7.98 -0.61 -1.29
C PHE A 178 -9.09 -1.23 -0.43
N TRP A 179 -9.80 -2.23 -0.95
CA TRP A 179 -10.87 -2.89 -0.20
C TRP A 179 -10.37 -3.58 1.06
N HIS A 180 -9.20 -4.22 1.00
CA HIS A 180 -8.59 -4.82 2.19
C HIS A 180 -8.22 -3.77 3.26
N GLY A 181 -7.86 -2.55 2.86
CA GLY A 181 -7.62 -1.42 3.76
C GLY A 181 -8.90 -0.78 4.32
N VAL A 182 -10.03 -0.89 3.61
CA VAL A 182 -11.34 -0.34 4.02
C VAL A 182 -12.15 -1.36 4.81
N LEU A 183 -12.28 -2.59 4.29
CA LEU A 183 -13.06 -3.69 4.86
C LEU A 183 -12.11 -4.65 5.58
N THR A 184 -11.45 -4.15 6.61
CA THR A 184 -10.31 -4.81 7.25
C THR A 184 -10.67 -6.08 8.00
N SER A 185 -9.79 -7.07 7.84
CA SER A 185 -9.68 -8.24 8.70
C SER A 185 -8.21 -8.55 8.96
N SER A 186 -7.92 -9.37 9.98
CA SER A 186 -6.54 -9.76 10.31
C SER A 186 -6.44 -11.25 10.54
N PHE A 187 -5.37 -11.87 10.02
CA PHE A 187 -5.09 -13.29 10.27
C PHE A 187 -4.92 -13.62 11.77
N ARG A 188 -4.68 -12.61 12.62
CA ARG A 188 -4.58 -12.80 14.06
C ARG A 188 -5.91 -13.22 14.70
N LYS A 189 -7.03 -12.87 14.06
CA LYS A 189 -8.37 -13.12 14.61
C LYS A 189 -9.31 -13.74 13.57
N VAL A 190 -8.93 -14.90 13.05
CA VAL A 190 -9.72 -15.65 12.05
C VAL A 190 -10.19 -17.02 12.54
N GLY A 191 -10.22 -17.25 13.86
CA GLY A 191 -10.63 -18.52 14.44
C GLY A 191 -9.49 -19.53 14.61
N GLY A 192 -8.25 -19.05 14.69
CA GLY A 192 -7.04 -19.82 15.01
C GLY A 192 -6.15 -20.15 13.82
N LYS A 193 -4.96 -20.68 14.09
CA LYS A 193 -3.89 -20.91 13.11
C LYS A 193 -4.28 -21.82 11.92
N ARG A 194 -5.21 -22.75 12.11
CA ARG A 194 -5.67 -23.64 11.03
C ARG A 194 -6.65 -22.97 10.06
N ALA A 195 -7.08 -21.74 10.35
CA ALA A 195 -8.08 -21.03 9.60
C ALA A 195 -7.53 -19.84 8.77
N TYR A 196 -6.21 -19.75 8.61
CA TYR A 196 -5.58 -18.67 7.83
C TYR A 196 -6.08 -18.61 6.38
N MET A 197 -6.52 -19.73 5.80
CA MET A 197 -7.15 -19.76 4.47
C MET A 197 -8.37 -18.85 4.34
N ARG A 198 -9.05 -18.49 5.45
CA ARG A 198 -10.16 -17.51 5.41
C ARG A 198 -9.72 -16.14 4.89
N MET A 199 -8.46 -15.74 5.16
CA MET A 199 -7.90 -14.50 4.60
C MET A 199 -7.70 -14.57 3.09
N ILE A 200 -7.34 -15.73 2.56
CA ILE A 200 -7.23 -15.94 1.10
C ILE A 200 -8.61 -15.93 0.46
N ILE A 201 -9.61 -16.56 1.07
CA ILE A 201 -11.01 -16.55 0.61
C ILE A 201 -11.52 -15.11 0.54
N GLN A 202 -11.32 -14.33 1.61
CA GLN A 202 -11.68 -12.90 1.63
C GLN A 202 -10.93 -12.10 0.55
N ASN A 203 -9.63 -12.31 0.39
CA ASN A 203 -8.83 -11.63 -0.62
C ASN A 203 -9.33 -11.94 -2.04
N GLN A 204 -9.67 -13.22 -2.31
CA GLN A 204 -10.24 -13.62 -3.60
C GLN A 204 -11.64 -13.03 -3.81
N PHE A 205 -12.47 -12.99 -2.76
CA PHE A 205 -13.77 -12.32 -2.81
C PHE A 205 -13.61 -10.83 -3.16
N LEU A 206 -12.76 -10.10 -2.44
CA LEU A 206 -12.52 -8.68 -2.69
C LEU A 206 -11.99 -8.41 -4.11
N ARG A 207 -11.15 -9.31 -4.65
CA ARG A 207 -10.67 -9.23 -6.03
C ARG A 207 -11.77 -9.46 -7.05
N ASN A 208 -12.56 -10.49 -6.87
CA ASN A 208 -13.63 -10.85 -7.81
C ASN A 208 -14.76 -9.81 -7.86
N HIS A 209 -14.96 -9.09 -6.75
CA HIS A 209 -15.98 -8.04 -6.60
C HIS A 209 -15.39 -6.62 -6.54
N ALA A 210 -14.13 -6.43 -6.96
CA ALA A 210 -13.42 -5.15 -6.78
C ALA A 210 -14.15 -3.95 -7.45
N PHE A 211 -14.89 -4.20 -8.52
CA PHE A 211 -15.65 -3.21 -9.31
C PHE A 211 -17.16 -3.49 -9.38
N ASP A 212 -17.65 -4.37 -8.52
CA ASP A 212 -19.07 -4.71 -8.42
C ASP A 212 -19.89 -3.56 -7.81
N THR A 213 -21.17 -3.76 -7.59
CA THR A 213 -21.97 -2.82 -6.79
C THR A 213 -21.54 -2.86 -5.34
N PHE A 214 -21.60 -1.70 -4.69
CA PHE A 214 -21.21 -1.61 -3.28
C PHE A 214 -22.07 -2.49 -2.38
N ASP A 215 -23.35 -2.68 -2.74
CA ASP A 215 -24.27 -3.61 -2.09
C ASP A 215 -23.72 -5.05 -2.09
N ASN A 216 -23.28 -5.55 -3.25
CA ASN A 216 -22.72 -6.90 -3.38
C ASN A 216 -21.42 -7.06 -2.58
N ILE A 217 -20.58 -6.02 -2.57
CA ILE A 217 -19.35 -6.00 -1.75
C ILE A 217 -19.70 -6.08 -0.27
N LEU A 218 -20.68 -5.27 0.20
CA LEU A 218 -21.11 -5.28 1.59
C LEU A 218 -21.80 -6.60 1.98
N LEU A 219 -22.64 -7.17 1.11
CA LEU A 219 -23.28 -8.46 1.34
C LEU A 219 -22.25 -9.57 1.52
N GLY A 220 -21.28 -9.64 0.61
CA GLY A 220 -20.26 -10.67 0.69
C GLY A 220 -19.34 -10.52 1.88
N ILE A 221 -18.93 -9.28 2.24
CA ILE A 221 -18.08 -9.07 3.42
C ILE A 221 -18.85 -9.31 4.73
N THR A 222 -20.16 -9.07 4.77
CA THR A 222 -21.03 -9.40 5.91
C THR A 222 -21.12 -10.91 6.14
N ALA A 223 -21.05 -11.69 5.07
CA ALA A 223 -21.07 -13.16 5.11
C ALA A 223 -19.64 -13.77 5.16
N ASP A 224 -18.58 -12.97 5.09
CA ASP A 224 -17.23 -13.48 4.97
C ASP A 224 -16.74 -14.17 6.26
N PRO A 225 -16.20 -15.40 6.20
CA PRO A 225 -15.77 -16.13 7.39
C PRO A 225 -14.66 -15.44 8.19
N ALA A 226 -13.73 -14.72 7.54
CA ALA A 226 -12.68 -13.99 8.25
C ALA A 226 -13.28 -12.78 8.99
N MET A 227 -14.17 -12.02 8.34
CA MET A 227 -14.87 -10.88 8.93
C MET A 227 -15.76 -11.30 10.11
N LEU A 228 -16.49 -12.41 9.98
CA LEU A 228 -17.35 -12.96 11.04
C LEU A 228 -16.57 -13.25 12.33
N PHE A 229 -15.33 -13.72 12.21
CA PHE A 229 -14.43 -13.88 13.37
C PHE A 229 -13.81 -12.56 13.81
N TYR A 230 -13.41 -11.73 12.87
CA TYR A 230 -12.66 -10.50 13.17
C TYR A 230 -13.49 -9.52 14.00
N LEU A 231 -14.77 -9.35 13.67
CA LEU A 231 -15.68 -8.46 14.37
C LEU A 231 -16.70 -9.19 15.26
N ASP A 232 -16.39 -10.42 15.68
CA ASP A 232 -17.12 -11.20 16.68
C ASP A 232 -18.59 -11.52 16.30
N LEU A 233 -18.95 -11.49 15.02
CA LEU A 233 -20.30 -11.81 14.59
C LEU A 233 -20.65 -13.28 14.85
N THR A 234 -19.66 -14.19 14.89
CA THR A 234 -19.81 -15.58 15.34
C THR A 234 -20.25 -15.73 16.80
N LYS A 235 -20.14 -14.64 17.60
CA LYS A 235 -20.61 -14.60 18.98
C LYS A 235 -21.97 -13.92 19.15
N SER A 236 -22.53 -13.41 18.05
CA SER A 236 -23.83 -12.75 18.02
C SER A 236 -24.94 -13.79 18.03
N THR A 237 -25.83 -13.74 19.01
CA THR A 237 -26.96 -14.66 19.12
C THR A 237 -28.27 -13.90 19.14
N ARG A 238 -29.37 -14.55 18.80
CA ARG A 238 -30.74 -14.01 18.87
C ARG A 238 -31.04 -13.32 20.21
N GLN A 239 -30.59 -13.90 21.33
CA GLN A 239 -30.84 -13.40 22.69
C GLN A 239 -29.81 -12.34 23.12
N LYS A 240 -28.61 -12.38 22.54
CA LYS A 240 -27.50 -11.47 22.88
C LYS A 240 -26.80 -11.03 21.58
N PRO A 241 -27.38 -10.09 20.82
CA PRO A 241 -26.74 -9.52 19.66
C PRO A 241 -25.40 -8.85 20.02
N ASN A 242 -24.37 -9.04 19.17
CA ASN A 242 -23.06 -8.44 19.34
C ASN A 242 -22.95 -7.18 18.46
N GLU A 243 -22.64 -6.06 19.07
CA GLU A 243 -22.62 -4.74 18.42
C GLU A 243 -21.42 -4.50 17.51
N ASN A 244 -20.30 -5.19 17.70
CA ASN A 244 -19.03 -4.84 17.07
C ASN A 244 -19.18 -4.67 15.55
N TYR A 245 -19.68 -5.69 14.87
CA TYR A 245 -19.81 -5.62 13.41
C TYR A 245 -20.81 -4.52 12.97
N ALA A 246 -21.96 -4.42 13.64
CA ALA A 246 -22.96 -3.41 13.30
C ALA A 246 -22.40 -1.98 13.42
N ARG A 247 -21.64 -1.72 14.49
CA ARG A 247 -20.97 -0.43 14.69
C ARG A 247 -19.98 -0.13 13.59
N GLU A 248 -19.05 -1.05 13.31
CA GLU A 248 -18.01 -0.86 12.31
C GLU A 248 -18.59 -0.77 10.88
N LEU A 249 -19.66 -1.51 10.61
CA LEU A 249 -20.36 -1.45 9.34
C LEU A 249 -20.92 -0.05 9.07
N MET A 250 -21.51 0.60 10.09
CA MET A 250 -21.99 1.98 9.97
C MET A 250 -20.85 3.00 10.01
N GLU A 251 -19.93 2.89 10.97
CA GLU A 251 -18.92 3.92 11.23
C GLU A 251 -17.76 3.90 10.23
N LEU A 252 -17.18 2.71 9.97
CA LEU A 252 -15.94 2.59 9.20
C LEU A 252 -16.15 2.13 7.76
N PHE A 253 -17.29 1.47 7.47
CA PHE A 253 -17.49 0.86 6.16
C PHE A 253 -18.51 1.62 5.29
N THR A 254 -19.49 2.36 5.89
CA THR A 254 -20.57 2.97 5.11
C THR A 254 -20.85 4.44 5.40
N LEU A 255 -21.23 4.83 6.63
CA LEU A 255 -21.80 6.13 6.93
C LEU A 255 -20.78 7.16 7.45
N GLY A 256 -19.86 6.71 8.30
CA GLY A 256 -19.05 7.59 9.12
C GLY A 256 -19.77 8.07 10.38
N LEU A 257 -19.03 8.74 11.27
CA LEU A 257 -19.57 9.30 12.52
C LEU A 257 -20.64 10.37 12.25
N GLY A 258 -21.63 10.46 13.14
CA GLY A 258 -22.66 11.49 13.10
C GLY A 258 -23.88 11.16 12.24
N HIS A 259 -23.92 10.02 11.57
CA HIS A 259 -25.02 9.61 10.68
C HIS A 259 -25.84 8.44 11.22
N TYR A 260 -25.63 8.02 12.45
CA TYR A 260 -26.35 6.97 13.15
C TYR A 260 -26.36 7.23 14.67
N MET A 261 -27.29 6.61 15.37
CA MET A 261 -27.39 6.68 16.84
C MET A 261 -26.99 5.33 17.46
N GLN A 262 -26.76 5.34 18.78
CA GLN A 262 -26.47 4.09 19.51
C GLN A 262 -27.61 3.08 19.39
N GLN A 263 -28.86 3.54 19.28
CA GLN A 263 -30.01 2.65 19.06
C GLN A 263 -29.92 1.92 17.72
N ASP A 264 -29.46 2.59 16.64
CA ASP A 264 -29.26 1.95 15.33
C ASP A 264 -28.21 0.84 15.43
N VAL A 265 -27.19 1.00 16.30
CA VAL A 265 -26.20 -0.07 16.51
C VAL A 265 -26.84 -1.31 17.14
N TYR A 266 -27.71 -1.14 18.13
CA TYR A 266 -28.44 -2.26 18.76
C TYR A 266 -29.38 -2.96 17.78
N GLU A 267 -30.16 -2.19 17.04
CA GLU A 267 -31.11 -2.69 16.06
C GLU A 267 -30.40 -3.39 14.87
N GLY A 268 -29.33 -2.77 14.39
CA GLY A 268 -28.47 -3.37 13.36
C GLY A 268 -27.82 -4.66 13.84
N ALA A 269 -27.33 -4.70 15.09
CA ALA A 269 -26.78 -5.92 15.67
C ALA A 269 -27.81 -7.05 15.77
N ALA A 270 -29.06 -6.72 16.12
CA ALA A 270 -30.16 -7.69 16.15
C ALA A 270 -30.46 -8.24 14.74
N ALA A 271 -30.47 -7.37 13.71
CA ALA A 271 -30.70 -7.76 12.32
C ALA A 271 -29.55 -8.60 11.72
N LEU A 272 -28.35 -8.54 12.30
CA LEU A 272 -27.16 -9.25 11.83
C LEU A 272 -26.91 -10.57 12.58
N THR A 273 -27.83 -11.05 13.42
CA THR A 273 -27.74 -12.35 14.09
C THR A 273 -28.00 -13.52 13.15
N GLY A 274 -27.64 -14.73 13.53
CA GLY A 274 -27.90 -15.97 12.79
C GLY A 274 -26.71 -16.53 12.01
N TRP A 275 -25.55 -15.91 12.08
CA TRP A 275 -24.34 -16.33 11.37
C TRP A 275 -23.53 -17.37 12.13
N HIS A 276 -23.13 -18.42 11.42
CA HIS A 276 -22.25 -19.49 11.89
C HIS A 276 -21.12 -19.74 10.91
N VAL A 277 -19.98 -20.23 11.41
CA VAL A 277 -18.86 -20.63 10.54
C VAL A 277 -18.49 -22.08 10.83
N ARG A 278 -18.46 -22.90 9.78
CA ARG A 278 -17.98 -24.29 9.81
C ARG A 278 -16.82 -24.46 8.85
N GLY A 279 -15.65 -24.82 9.36
CA GLY A 279 -14.45 -24.89 8.52
C GLY A 279 -14.11 -23.54 7.92
N LEU A 280 -14.16 -23.44 6.62
CA LEU A 280 -13.86 -22.22 5.85
C LEU A 280 -15.13 -21.51 5.32
N GLU A 281 -16.31 -22.03 5.62
CA GLU A 281 -17.58 -21.54 5.08
C GLU A 281 -18.44 -20.89 6.17
N SER A 282 -19.18 -19.88 5.79
CA SER A 282 -20.20 -19.22 6.61
C SER A 282 -21.59 -19.74 6.24
N HIS A 283 -22.45 -19.81 7.26
CA HIS A 283 -23.84 -20.27 7.10
C HIS A 283 -24.78 -19.35 7.88
N PHE A 284 -25.80 -18.84 7.23
CA PHE A 284 -26.89 -18.14 7.88
C PHE A 284 -27.97 -19.14 8.28
N LEU A 285 -28.28 -19.22 9.58
CA LEU A 285 -29.29 -20.10 10.15
C LEU A 285 -30.49 -19.26 10.61
N PRO A 286 -31.64 -19.30 9.89
CA PRO A 286 -32.82 -18.48 10.22
C PRO A 286 -33.36 -18.69 11.64
N GLN A 287 -33.26 -19.91 12.19
CA GLN A 287 -33.71 -20.22 13.55
C GLN A 287 -32.89 -19.49 14.64
N ASP A 288 -31.66 -19.07 14.33
CA ASP A 288 -30.77 -18.37 15.27
C ASP A 288 -30.78 -16.84 15.03
N HIS A 289 -31.55 -16.41 14.02
CA HIS A 289 -31.77 -15.00 13.71
C HIS A 289 -32.81 -14.37 14.66
N ASN A 290 -32.62 -13.10 15.00
CA ASN A 290 -33.62 -12.29 15.71
C ASN A 290 -34.69 -11.81 14.71
N ASP A 291 -35.87 -12.39 14.78
CA ASP A 291 -37.01 -12.14 13.91
C ASP A 291 -38.01 -11.09 14.44
N LEU A 292 -37.64 -10.35 15.48
CA LEU A 292 -38.47 -9.27 16.00
C LEU A 292 -38.41 -8.05 15.07
N THR A 293 -39.43 -7.18 15.19
CA THR A 293 -39.43 -5.87 14.52
C THR A 293 -38.27 -5.01 15.03
N LYS A 294 -37.57 -4.35 14.13
CA LYS A 294 -36.45 -3.47 14.38
C LYS A 294 -36.72 -2.06 13.84
N HIS A 295 -36.12 -1.06 14.50
CA HIS A 295 -36.15 0.34 14.07
C HIS A 295 -34.72 0.76 13.69
N PHE A 296 -34.38 0.69 12.40
CA PHE A 296 -33.02 0.89 11.93
C PHE A 296 -32.94 2.05 10.93
N LEU A 297 -32.18 3.08 11.26
CA LEU A 297 -31.97 4.29 10.43
C LEU A 297 -33.30 4.86 9.90
N GLY A 298 -34.28 5.05 10.79
CA GLY A 298 -35.59 5.60 10.48
C GLY A 298 -36.57 4.69 9.75
N GLN A 299 -36.20 3.45 9.47
CA GLN A 299 -37.07 2.43 8.88
C GLN A 299 -37.50 1.42 9.94
N THR A 300 -38.68 0.85 9.76
CA THR A 300 -39.27 -0.16 10.68
C THR A 300 -39.62 -1.42 9.92
N GLY A 301 -39.19 -2.58 10.41
CA GLY A 301 -39.46 -3.87 9.78
C GLY A 301 -38.80 -5.04 10.50
N ASN A 302 -39.13 -6.26 10.05
CA ASN A 302 -38.40 -7.46 10.47
C ASN A 302 -37.17 -7.63 9.56
N PHE A 303 -36.12 -6.81 9.81
CA PHE A 303 -34.92 -6.74 8.98
C PHE A 303 -33.97 -7.90 9.26
N ASP A 304 -33.39 -8.43 8.18
CA ASP A 304 -32.23 -9.31 8.19
C ASP A 304 -30.96 -8.56 7.69
N TYR A 305 -29.85 -9.29 7.54
CA TYR A 305 -28.58 -8.71 7.07
C TYR A 305 -28.67 -8.11 5.66
N LYS A 306 -29.54 -8.61 4.79
CA LYS A 306 -29.73 -8.07 3.43
C LYS A 306 -30.42 -6.71 3.48
N ASP A 307 -31.41 -6.57 4.35
CA ASP A 307 -32.09 -5.30 4.57
C ASP A 307 -31.14 -4.27 5.16
N VAL A 308 -30.32 -4.65 6.15
CA VAL A 308 -29.31 -3.76 6.73
C VAL A 308 -28.36 -3.25 5.65
N VAL A 309 -27.82 -4.13 4.81
CA VAL A 309 -26.92 -3.73 3.71
C VAL A 309 -27.64 -2.83 2.71
N ARG A 310 -28.88 -3.17 2.30
CA ARG A 310 -29.68 -2.35 1.38
C ARG A 310 -29.94 -0.96 1.96
N ILE A 311 -30.30 -0.85 3.24
CA ILE A 311 -30.56 0.42 3.91
C ILE A 311 -29.28 1.27 3.95
N LEU A 312 -28.15 0.67 4.30
CA LEU A 312 -26.87 1.34 4.38
C LEU A 312 -26.34 1.79 3.01
N ALA A 313 -26.42 0.96 1.99
CA ALA A 313 -25.95 1.30 0.65
C ALA A 313 -26.75 2.45 0.01
N ASN A 314 -28.06 2.53 0.33
CA ASN A 314 -28.95 3.61 -0.11
C ASN A 314 -28.98 4.83 0.82
N HIS A 315 -28.27 4.81 1.94
CA HIS A 315 -28.26 5.94 2.87
C HIS A 315 -27.54 7.16 2.25
N PRO A 316 -28.06 8.39 2.38
CA PRO A 316 -27.48 9.59 1.74
C PRO A 316 -26.01 9.86 2.07
N ALA A 317 -25.52 9.43 3.24
CA ALA A 317 -24.13 9.61 3.64
C ALA A 317 -23.16 8.64 2.93
N THR A 318 -23.63 7.45 2.53
CA THR A 318 -22.78 6.39 1.96
C THR A 318 -22.01 6.81 0.70
N PRO A 319 -22.64 7.44 -0.32
CA PRO A 319 -21.91 7.85 -1.52
C PRO A 319 -20.81 8.87 -1.20
N TRP A 320 -21.01 9.77 -0.27
CA TRP A 320 -19.97 10.72 0.18
C TRP A 320 -18.83 10.03 0.91
N PHE A 321 -19.16 9.09 1.79
CA PHE A 321 -18.17 8.35 2.56
C PHE A 321 -17.26 7.51 1.67
N ILE A 322 -17.83 6.69 0.77
CA ILE A 322 -17.01 5.82 -0.07
C ILE A 322 -16.27 6.61 -1.16
N SER A 323 -16.88 7.67 -1.72
CA SER A 323 -16.22 8.55 -2.68
C SER A 323 -15.01 9.25 -2.05
N ARG A 324 -15.12 9.71 -0.80
CA ARG A 324 -14.00 10.31 -0.06
C ARG A 324 -12.86 9.31 0.15
N LYS A 325 -13.16 8.07 0.55
CA LYS A 325 -12.14 7.02 0.71
C LYS A 325 -11.42 6.72 -0.60
N LEU A 326 -12.15 6.52 -1.70
CA LEU A 326 -11.58 6.30 -3.02
C LEU A 326 -10.74 7.49 -3.49
N PHE A 327 -11.30 8.69 -3.40
CA PHE A 327 -10.61 9.88 -3.84
C PHE A 327 -9.29 10.08 -3.06
N THR A 328 -9.34 9.96 -1.72
CA THR A 328 -8.15 10.08 -0.88
C THR A 328 -7.09 9.03 -1.22
N PHE A 329 -7.49 7.81 -1.50
CA PHE A 329 -6.54 6.75 -1.85
C PHE A 329 -5.92 6.93 -3.24
N PHE A 330 -6.69 7.37 -4.23
CA PHE A 330 -6.26 7.44 -5.63
C PHE A 330 -5.85 8.83 -6.13
N VAL A 331 -6.24 9.93 -5.49
CA VAL A 331 -5.99 11.28 -5.99
C VAL A 331 -5.11 12.10 -5.02
N TYR A 332 -5.71 12.75 -4.05
CA TYR A 332 -4.99 13.51 -3.00
C TYR A 332 -5.82 13.55 -1.71
N GLU A 333 -5.16 13.97 -0.63
CA GLU A 333 -5.77 14.08 0.69
C GLU A 333 -6.66 15.31 0.80
N ASN A 334 -7.65 15.24 1.71
CA ASN A 334 -8.58 16.33 2.01
C ASN A 334 -9.34 16.88 0.77
N PRO A 335 -10.09 16.03 0.02
CA PRO A 335 -10.92 16.51 -1.07
C PRO A 335 -12.05 17.42 -0.56
N SER A 336 -12.37 18.46 -1.33
CA SER A 336 -13.56 19.28 -1.13
C SER A 336 -14.84 18.52 -1.52
N SER A 337 -16.00 19.07 -1.18
CA SER A 337 -17.29 18.52 -1.64
C SER A 337 -17.40 18.56 -3.16
N ASP A 338 -16.90 19.63 -3.80
CA ASP A 338 -16.92 19.77 -5.26
C ASP A 338 -16.05 18.71 -5.95
N ASP A 339 -14.90 18.34 -5.35
CA ASP A 339 -14.06 17.24 -5.86
C ASP A 339 -14.80 15.90 -5.81
N LEU A 340 -15.65 15.68 -4.81
CA LEU A 340 -16.37 14.43 -4.58
C LEU A 340 -17.69 14.33 -5.35
N LYS A 341 -18.35 15.46 -5.61
CA LYS A 341 -19.70 15.50 -6.20
C LYS A 341 -19.88 14.64 -7.45
N PRO A 342 -18.97 14.63 -8.45
CA PRO A 342 -19.10 13.77 -9.63
C PRO A 342 -19.11 12.28 -9.28
N LEU A 343 -18.33 11.86 -8.27
CA LEU A 343 -18.28 10.46 -7.82
C LEU A 343 -19.57 10.07 -7.10
N VAL A 344 -20.06 10.96 -6.23
CA VAL A 344 -21.33 10.81 -5.52
C VAL A 344 -22.49 10.64 -6.49
N ASP A 345 -22.58 11.51 -7.49
CA ASP A 345 -23.61 11.45 -8.53
C ASP A 345 -23.52 10.15 -9.34
N THR A 346 -22.29 9.74 -9.71
CA THR A 346 -22.07 8.49 -10.44
C THR A 346 -22.47 7.27 -9.59
N TYR A 347 -22.16 7.26 -8.29
CA TYR A 347 -22.56 6.18 -7.38
C TYR A 347 -24.09 5.98 -7.41
N VAL A 348 -24.84 7.08 -7.23
CA VAL A 348 -26.30 7.02 -7.23
C VAL A 348 -26.87 6.63 -8.59
N GLN A 349 -26.39 7.26 -9.69
CA GLN A 349 -26.91 7.04 -11.04
C GLN A 349 -26.59 5.66 -11.61
N SER A 350 -25.48 5.07 -11.20
CA SER A 350 -25.05 3.74 -11.69
C SER A 350 -25.60 2.58 -10.87
N GLY A 351 -26.45 2.82 -9.86
CA GLY A 351 -26.90 1.77 -8.95
C GLY A 351 -25.73 1.22 -8.12
N HIS A 352 -24.93 2.12 -7.57
CA HIS A 352 -23.80 1.84 -6.67
C HIS A 352 -22.62 1.10 -7.31
N ASN A 353 -22.49 1.14 -8.66
CA ASN A 353 -21.44 0.43 -9.39
C ASN A 353 -20.06 1.07 -9.19
N MET A 354 -19.16 0.36 -8.51
CA MET A 354 -17.82 0.87 -8.15
C MET A 354 -16.90 1.00 -9.37
N GLY A 355 -17.13 0.22 -10.42
CA GLY A 355 -16.41 0.37 -11.70
C GLY A 355 -16.73 1.69 -12.39
N ALA A 356 -18.01 2.10 -12.39
CA ALA A 356 -18.45 3.39 -12.92
C ALA A 356 -17.86 4.56 -12.09
N VAL A 357 -17.92 4.46 -10.76
CA VAL A 357 -17.32 5.47 -9.86
C VAL A 357 -15.82 5.58 -10.10
N MET A 358 -15.11 4.45 -10.25
CA MET A 358 -13.67 4.43 -10.51
C MET A 358 -13.33 5.05 -11.87
N ARG A 359 -14.15 4.80 -12.90
CA ARG A 359 -14.01 5.45 -14.22
C ARG A 359 -14.13 6.96 -14.11
N THR A 360 -15.17 7.45 -13.42
CA THR A 360 -15.36 8.89 -13.18
C THR A 360 -14.16 9.49 -12.45
N LEU A 361 -13.63 8.81 -11.45
CA LEU A 361 -12.47 9.25 -10.69
C LEU A 361 -11.21 9.37 -11.57
N LEU A 362 -10.86 8.32 -12.33
CA LEU A 362 -9.64 8.28 -13.13
C LEU A 362 -9.67 9.28 -14.30
N LEU A 363 -10.87 9.56 -14.85
CA LEU A 363 -11.05 10.54 -15.93
C LEU A 363 -11.29 11.96 -15.41
N SER A 364 -11.35 12.18 -14.09
CA SER A 364 -11.61 13.49 -13.53
C SER A 364 -10.45 14.47 -13.77
N PRO A 365 -10.74 15.78 -13.95
CA PRO A 365 -9.70 16.81 -14.00
C PRO A 365 -8.83 16.84 -12.75
N GLN A 366 -9.39 16.49 -11.59
CA GLN A 366 -8.67 16.42 -10.31
C GLN A 366 -7.57 15.36 -10.34
N PHE A 367 -7.84 14.18 -10.91
CA PHE A 367 -6.85 13.11 -11.03
C PHE A 367 -5.65 13.53 -11.90
N SER A 368 -5.91 14.22 -13.01
CA SER A 368 -4.87 14.71 -13.92
C SER A 368 -4.30 16.08 -13.56
N SER A 369 -4.62 16.61 -12.38
CA SER A 369 -4.17 17.93 -11.95
C SER A 369 -2.73 17.93 -11.43
N PRO A 370 -2.02 19.08 -11.50
CA PRO A 370 -0.74 19.24 -10.81
C PRO A 370 -0.81 18.97 -9.30
N LYS A 371 -1.95 19.25 -8.66
CA LYS A 371 -2.20 18.96 -7.24
C LYS A 371 -2.16 17.46 -6.93
N ALA A 372 -2.61 16.61 -7.85
CA ALA A 372 -2.60 15.16 -7.68
C ALA A 372 -1.23 14.52 -7.96
N TYR A 373 -0.45 15.14 -8.85
CA TYR A 373 0.84 14.61 -9.27
C TYR A 373 1.82 14.57 -8.11
N ARG A 374 2.29 13.36 -7.78
CA ARG A 374 3.23 13.10 -6.67
C ARG A 374 2.79 13.71 -5.33
N SER A 375 1.49 13.76 -5.08
CA SER A 375 0.91 14.35 -3.87
C SER A 375 0.88 13.39 -2.68
N ARG A 376 1.15 12.09 -2.90
CA ARG A 376 1.07 11.07 -1.86
C ARG A 376 2.38 10.31 -1.75
N VAL A 377 2.77 9.98 -0.52
CA VAL A 377 3.87 9.05 -0.26
C VAL A 377 3.43 7.64 -0.66
N LYS A 378 4.27 6.94 -1.43
CA LYS A 378 4.04 5.52 -1.73
C LYS A 378 3.87 4.72 -0.45
N SER A 379 2.82 3.92 -0.36
CA SER A 379 2.72 2.89 0.68
C SER A 379 3.91 1.91 0.57
N PRO A 380 4.23 1.18 1.64
CA PRO A 380 5.29 0.18 1.57
C PRO A 380 5.10 -0.85 0.45
N THR A 381 3.86 -1.30 0.23
CA THR A 381 3.53 -2.22 -0.87
C THR A 381 3.80 -1.57 -2.24
N GLU A 382 3.37 -0.32 -2.45
CA GLU A 382 3.63 0.41 -3.70
C GLU A 382 5.13 0.63 -3.94
N TYR A 383 5.88 0.91 -2.87
CA TYR A 383 7.32 1.13 -2.96
C TYR A 383 8.06 -0.17 -3.32
N VAL A 384 7.77 -1.25 -2.60
CA VAL A 384 8.44 -2.55 -2.76
C VAL A 384 8.09 -3.18 -4.11
N VAL A 385 6.81 -3.29 -4.44
CA VAL A 385 6.34 -3.87 -5.70
C VAL A 385 6.76 -3.01 -6.89
N GLY A 386 6.63 -1.68 -6.75
CA GLY A 386 6.98 -0.73 -7.80
C GLY A 386 8.46 -0.77 -8.17
N ALA A 387 9.36 -1.00 -7.22
CA ALA A 387 10.79 -1.15 -7.50
C ALA A 387 11.07 -2.40 -8.35
N TYR A 388 10.46 -3.55 -8.02
CA TYR A 388 10.59 -4.77 -8.82
C TYR A 388 10.05 -4.59 -10.24
N ARG A 389 8.86 -4.01 -10.38
CA ARG A 389 8.26 -3.76 -11.70
C ARG A 389 9.11 -2.82 -12.54
N ALA A 390 9.53 -1.70 -11.97
CA ALA A 390 10.31 -0.70 -12.68
C ALA A 390 11.65 -1.24 -13.20
N LEU A 391 12.29 -2.14 -12.46
CA LEU A 391 13.57 -2.73 -12.84
C LEU A 391 13.44 -4.01 -13.67
N GLY A 392 12.21 -4.49 -13.96
CA GLY A 392 11.99 -5.73 -14.68
C GLY A 392 12.62 -6.97 -14.02
N MET A 393 12.74 -6.96 -12.70
CA MET A 393 13.50 -8.01 -11.99
C MET A 393 12.71 -9.31 -11.86
N HIS A 394 13.45 -10.41 -11.82
CA HIS A 394 12.91 -11.73 -11.46
C HIS A 394 13.06 -11.98 -9.97
N THR A 395 11.98 -12.44 -9.31
CA THR A 395 11.97 -12.75 -7.88
C THR A 395 11.05 -13.92 -7.58
N ASP A 396 11.39 -14.69 -6.56
CA ASP A 396 10.51 -15.68 -5.93
C ASP A 396 9.66 -15.08 -4.79
N GLY A 397 9.76 -13.79 -4.56
CA GLY A 397 9.05 -13.05 -3.50
C GLY A 397 9.66 -13.16 -2.11
N MET A 398 10.76 -13.89 -1.94
CA MET A 398 11.44 -14.01 -0.65
C MET A 398 11.92 -12.64 -0.16
N GLY A 399 11.47 -12.24 1.03
CA GLY A 399 11.84 -10.98 1.67
C GLY A 399 10.97 -9.77 1.30
N LEU A 400 10.07 -9.86 0.32
CA LEU A 400 9.15 -8.76 -0.01
C LEU A 400 8.23 -8.42 1.17
N ASN A 401 7.66 -9.45 1.80
CA ASN A 401 6.82 -9.28 2.98
C ASN A 401 7.59 -8.75 4.20
N THR A 402 8.86 -9.12 4.35
CA THR A 402 9.72 -8.56 5.40
C THR A 402 9.96 -7.07 5.16
N ALA A 403 10.25 -6.68 3.92
CA ALA A 403 10.46 -5.28 3.57
C ALA A 403 9.20 -4.43 3.82
N THR A 404 8.02 -4.86 3.35
CA THR A 404 6.76 -4.13 3.58
C THR A 404 6.41 -4.03 5.07
N THR A 405 6.62 -5.10 5.84
CA THR A 405 6.37 -5.12 7.29
C THR A 405 7.29 -4.16 8.04
N LEU A 406 8.60 -4.15 7.73
CA LEU A 406 9.55 -3.23 8.35
C LEU A 406 9.30 -1.76 7.97
N MET A 407 8.66 -1.52 6.83
CA MET A 407 8.20 -0.19 6.41
C MET A 407 6.82 0.19 6.99
N GLY A 408 6.17 -0.71 7.77
CA GLY A 408 4.92 -0.43 8.48
C GLY A 408 3.64 -0.97 7.83
N GLN A 409 3.72 -1.77 6.75
CA GLN A 409 2.55 -2.39 6.11
C GLN A 409 2.68 -3.91 6.05
N THR A 410 2.00 -4.59 6.96
CA THR A 410 1.88 -6.05 6.96
C THR A 410 0.57 -6.44 6.28
N LEU A 411 0.64 -7.00 5.07
CA LEU A 411 -0.55 -7.48 4.36
C LEU A 411 -1.26 -8.55 5.18
N PHE A 412 -2.58 -8.59 5.12
CA PHE A 412 -3.46 -9.46 5.92
C PHE A 412 -3.40 -9.21 7.45
N ASP A 413 -2.74 -8.11 7.88
CA ASP A 413 -2.63 -7.76 9.29
C ASP A 413 -2.62 -6.23 9.49
N PRO A 414 -3.68 -5.51 9.11
CA PRO A 414 -3.82 -4.11 9.44
C PRO A 414 -3.75 -3.90 10.96
N PRO A 415 -3.24 -2.76 11.44
CA PRO A 415 -3.00 -2.52 12.86
C PRO A 415 -4.31 -2.48 13.69
N ASN A 416 -5.42 -2.12 13.08
CA ASN A 416 -6.75 -2.10 13.69
C ASN A 416 -7.85 -2.15 12.61
N VAL A 417 -9.11 -2.11 13.03
CA VAL A 417 -10.29 -2.18 12.15
C VAL A 417 -10.40 -0.98 11.19
N ALA A 418 -9.80 0.15 11.51
CA ALA A 418 -9.81 1.33 10.64
C ALA A 418 -8.76 1.28 9.51
N GLY A 419 -8.03 0.18 9.37
CA GLY A 419 -7.01 -0.03 8.35
C GLY A 419 -5.65 0.60 8.70
N TRP A 420 -4.86 0.87 7.68
CA TRP A 420 -3.56 1.53 7.85
C TRP A 420 -3.72 3.05 7.86
N PRO A 421 -3.18 3.74 8.89
CA PRO A 421 -3.26 5.21 8.96
C PRO A 421 -2.67 5.92 7.74
N GLY A 422 -1.60 5.37 7.15
CA GLY A 422 -0.96 5.91 5.95
C GLY A 422 -1.82 5.87 4.67
N ASP A 423 -2.88 5.07 4.63
CA ASP A 423 -3.83 5.11 3.52
C ASP A 423 -4.68 6.40 3.54
N LYS A 424 -4.90 6.98 4.73
CA LYS A 424 -5.63 8.24 4.93
C LYS A 424 -4.70 9.44 4.85
N VAL A 425 -3.55 9.37 5.53
CA VAL A 425 -2.52 10.42 5.58
C VAL A 425 -1.19 9.78 5.18
N SER A 426 -0.83 9.91 3.91
CA SER A 426 0.28 9.15 3.32
C SER A 426 1.64 9.47 3.93
N GLY A 427 1.82 10.67 4.47
CA GLY A 427 3.03 11.05 5.21
C GLY A 427 3.33 10.13 6.40
N LEU A 428 2.33 9.46 6.97
CA LEU A 428 2.51 8.52 8.08
C LEU A 428 3.27 7.23 7.68
N TRP A 429 3.45 6.97 6.38
CA TRP A 429 4.33 5.91 5.89
C TRP A 429 5.82 6.21 6.06
N LEU A 430 6.18 7.47 6.40
CA LEU A 430 7.57 7.91 6.55
C LEU A 430 7.85 8.35 7.98
N ASN A 431 8.87 7.75 8.54
CA ASN A 431 9.58 8.16 9.74
C ASN A 431 11.04 7.74 9.60
N SER A 432 11.90 8.09 10.55
CA SER A 432 13.34 7.79 10.48
C SER A 432 13.62 6.30 10.23
N GLY A 433 12.88 5.39 10.90
CA GLY A 433 13.08 3.95 10.77
C GLY A 433 12.61 3.41 9.43
N THR A 434 11.41 3.80 8.98
CA THR A 434 10.86 3.36 7.69
C THR A 434 11.64 3.97 6.52
N TRP A 435 12.15 5.20 6.66
CA TRP A 435 13.04 5.83 5.70
C TRP A 435 14.33 5.02 5.52
N MET A 436 15.02 4.72 6.61
CA MET A 436 16.23 3.88 6.57
C MET A 436 15.95 2.50 5.95
N THR A 437 14.81 1.91 6.25
CA THR A 437 14.41 0.63 5.65
C THR A 437 14.23 0.74 4.13
N ARG A 438 13.65 1.83 3.63
CA ARG A 438 13.49 2.09 2.19
C ARG A 438 14.85 2.22 1.49
N LEU A 439 15.79 2.96 2.07
CA LEU A 439 17.14 3.11 1.55
C LEU A 439 17.87 1.76 1.49
N ASN A 440 17.85 1.01 2.59
CA ASN A 440 18.46 -0.32 2.68
C ASN A 440 17.81 -1.31 1.72
N TYR A 441 16.50 -1.21 1.50
CA TYR A 441 15.79 -2.08 0.57
C TYR A 441 16.29 -1.89 -0.87
N ILE A 442 16.43 -0.66 -1.35
CA ILE A 442 16.94 -0.39 -2.69
C ILE A 442 18.41 -0.83 -2.84
N ASP A 443 19.26 -0.53 -1.84
CA ASP A 443 20.67 -0.97 -1.87
C ASP A 443 20.77 -2.49 -2.03
N VAL A 444 20.07 -3.23 -1.16
CA VAL A 444 20.07 -4.70 -1.19
C VAL A 444 19.45 -5.25 -2.47
N LEU A 445 18.38 -4.62 -2.97
CA LEU A 445 17.72 -5.01 -4.22
C LEU A 445 18.67 -4.92 -5.40
N LEU A 446 19.37 -3.79 -5.57
CA LEU A 446 20.31 -3.56 -6.67
C LEU A 446 21.56 -4.45 -6.58
N VAL A 447 22.00 -4.82 -5.38
CA VAL A 447 23.21 -5.62 -5.19
C VAL A 447 22.95 -7.11 -5.18
N ARG A 448 21.83 -7.57 -4.62
CA ARG A 448 21.54 -9.01 -4.37
C ARG A 448 20.27 -9.51 -5.04
N GLY A 449 19.39 -8.62 -5.51
CA GLY A 449 18.10 -9.00 -6.09
C GLY A 449 17.03 -9.41 -5.07
N SER A 450 17.39 -9.61 -3.80
CA SER A 450 16.47 -10.01 -2.72
C SER A 450 16.84 -9.37 -1.41
N PHE A 451 15.84 -8.99 -0.61
CA PHE A 451 16.00 -8.41 0.72
C PHE A 451 16.44 -9.43 1.78
N VAL A 452 16.31 -10.73 1.51
CA VAL A 452 16.81 -11.80 2.38
C VAL A 452 18.16 -12.35 1.90
N ALA A 453 19.03 -12.69 2.85
CA ALA A 453 20.40 -13.11 2.54
C ALA A 453 20.53 -14.56 2.06
N ARG A 454 19.53 -15.43 2.34
CA ARG A 454 19.58 -16.87 2.03
C ARG A 454 18.22 -17.38 1.58
N GLY A 455 18.23 -18.39 0.70
CA GLY A 455 17.03 -19.12 0.29
C GLY A 455 16.21 -18.48 -0.82
N SER A 456 16.58 -17.29 -1.33
CA SER A 456 15.95 -16.68 -2.49
C SER A 456 16.63 -17.13 -3.78
N SER A 457 15.82 -17.36 -4.81
CA SER A 457 16.27 -17.59 -6.19
C SER A 457 16.34 -16.29 -7.01
N ALA A 458 16.07 -15.13 -6.39
CA ALA A 458 16.18 -13.83 -7.05
C ALA A 458 17.63 -13.55 -7.47
N SER A 459 17.79 -12.96 -8.65
CA SER A 459 19.10 -12.57 -9.19
C SER A 459 19.26 -11.04 -9.11
N PRO A 460 20.50 -10.54 -8.93
CA PRO A 460 20.80 -9.13 -9.09
C PRO A 460 20.37 -8.62 -10.47
N LEU A 461 20.12 -7.31 -10.55
CA LEU A 461 19.79 -6.67 -11.83
C LEU A 461 20.96 -6.81 -12.81
N ASP A 462 20.70 -7.37 -13.99
CA ASP A 462 21.68 -7.48 -15.07
C ASP A 462 21.73 -6.16 -15.87
N LEU A 463 22.53 -5.24 -15.36
CA LEU A 463 22.71 -3.92 -15.96
C LEU A 463 23.38 -3.97 -17.34
N GLN A 464 24.25 -4.97 -17.59
CA GLN A 464 24.89 -5.10 -18.89
C GLN A 464 23.89 -5.55 -19.96
N ALA A 465 22.98 -6.48 -19.62
CA ALA A 465 21.91 -6.88 -20.53
C ALA A 465 20.98 -5.70 -20.86
N ILE A 466 20.64 -4.86 -19.86
CA ILE A 466 19.80 -3.67 -20.07
C ILE A 466 20.51 -2.67 -20.99
N VAL A 467 21.79 -2.38 -20.76
CA VAL A 467 22.59 -1.48 -21.60
C VAL A 467 22.59 -1.97 -23.05
N ASN A 468 22.84 -3.26 -23.27
CA ASN A 468 22.90 -3.84 -24.61
C ASN A 468 21.53 -3.82 -25.31
N ALA A 469 20.47 -4.23 -24.61
CA ALA A 469 19.11 -4.33 -25.16
C ALA A 469 18.53 -2.96 -25.56
N ASN A 470 18.94 -1.90 -24.84
CA ASN A 470 18.44 -0.55 -25.06
C ASN A 470 19.44 0.38 -25.75
N HIS A 471 20.56 -0.18 -26.26
CA HIS A 471 21.60 0.56 -26.98
C HIS A 471 22.09 1.82 -26.25
N LEU A 472 22.29 1.72 -24.93
CA LEU A 472 22.71 2.87 -24.11
C LEU A 472 24.20 3.17 -24.39
N ASP A 473 24.45 4.27 -25.10
CA ASP A 473 25.76 4.63 -25.64
C ASP A 473 26.49 5.73 -24.84
N SER A 474 25.83 6.38 -23.92
CA SER A 474 26.39 7.47 -23.12
C SER A 474 25.82 7.47 -21.69
N SER A 475 26.51 8.15 -20.77
CA SER A 475 26.05 8.40 -19.40
C SER A 475 24.73 9.16 -19.40
N GLU A 476 24.59 10.12 -20.29
CA GLU A 476 23.39 10.92 -20.49
C GLU A 476 22.23 10.02 -20.92
N HIS A 477 22.44 9.18 -21.93
CA HIS A 477 21.41 8.25 -22.41
C HIS A 477 21.01 7.24 -21.34
N PHE A 478 21.96 6.74 -20.54
CA PHE A 478 21.68 5.87 -19.39
C PHE A 478 20.81 6.58 -18.36
N VAL A 479 21.18 7.80 -17.94
CA VAL A 479 20.42 8.59 -16.97
C VAL A 479 19.02 8.89 -17.49
N ASP A 480 18.88 9.35 -18.73
CA ASP A 480 17.59 9.68 -19.33
C ASP A 480 16.70 8.45 -19.50
N TYR A 481 17.27 7.29 -19.89
CA TYR A 481 16.55 6.03 -19.98
C TYR A 481 15.88 5.67 -18.64
N PHE A 482 16.65 5.57 -17.57
CA PHE A 482 16.11 5.19 -16.27
C PHE A 482 15.19 6.28 -15.69
N ALA A 483 15.52 7.56 -15.86
CA ALA A 483 14.66 8.65 -15.45
C ALA A 483 13.28 8.62 -16.14
N SER A 484 13.20 8.15 -17.37
CA SER A 484 11.96 8.11 -18.18
C SER A 484 10.85 7.29 -17.52
N PHE A 485 11.17 6.25 -16.78
CA PHE A 485 10.18 5.39 -16.11
C PHE A 485 10.27 5.39 -14.57
N LEU A 486 11.42 5.71 -13.99
CA LEU A 486 11.54 5.89 -12.54
C LEU A 486 10.99 7.25 -12.08
N LEU A 487 11.24 8.29 -12.89
CA LEU A 487 10.97 9.69 -12.54
C LEU A 487 10.09 10.40 -13.58
N ASP A 488 9.40 9.69 -14.48
CA ASP A 488 8.57 10.21 -15.59
C ASP A 488 9.31 11.07 -16.59
N GLY A 489 10.64 11.01 -16.64
CA GLY A 489 11.47 11.91 -17.41
C GLY A 489 11.52 13.34 -16.85
N MET A 490 10.96 13.57 -15.67
CA MET A 490 10.89 14.88 -15.02
C MET A 490 12.13 15.08 -14.14
N LEU A 491 13.26 15.37 -14.78
CA LEU A 491 14.49 15.83 -14.14
C LEU A 491 14.76 17.27 -14.51
N ASP A 492 15.01 18.11 -13.52
CA ASP A 492 15.62 19.41 -13.77
C ASP A 492 17.09 19.24 -14.23
N SER A 493 17.62 20.28 -14.88
CA SER A 493 18.99 20.27 -15.45
C SER A 493 20.05 19.96 -14.40
N ASP A 494 19.89 20.49 -13.20
CA ASP A 494 20.89 20.39 -12.14
C ASP A 494 20.95 18.96 -11.59
N ARG A 495 19.80 18.36 -11.33
CA ARG A 495 19.72 16.94 -10.92
C ARG A 495 20.18 15.98 -11.99
N ARG A 496 19.79 16.25 -13.23
CA ARG A 496 20.28 15.45 -14.35
C ARG A 496 21.79 15.48 -14.42
N SER A 497 22.41 16.67 -14.32
CA SER A 497 23.86 16.82 -14.28
C SER A 497 24.48 16.08 -13.07
N GLN A 498 23.91 16.21 -11.87
CA GLN A 498 24.40 15.50 -10.68
C GLN A 498 24.43 13.98 -10.86
N PHE A 499 23.38 13.37 -11.49
CA PHE A 499 23.37 11.94 -11.78
C PHE A 499 24.45 11.57 -12.81
N ILE A 500 24.66 12.37 -13.85
CA ILE A 500 25.68 12.15 -14.88
C ILE A 500 27.09 12.28 -14.26
N ASP A 501 27.32 13.31 -13.46
CA ASP A 501 28.61 13.55 -12.77
C ASP A 501 28.94 12.39 -11.81
N TYR A 502 27.94 11.91 -11.06
CA TYR A 502 28.11 10.76 -10.19
C TYR A 502 28.43 9.49 -10.99
N PHE A 503 27.71 9.25 -12.10
CA PHE A 503 27.92 8.09 -12.98
C PHE A 503 29.34 8.07 -13.56
N THR A 504 29.85 9.22 -14.02
CA THR A 504 31.14 9.35 -14.70
C THR A 504 32.32 9.51 -13.75
N ALA A 505 32.08 9.76 -12.46
CA ALA A 505 33.16 9.92 -11.49
C ALA A 505 34.02 8.65 -11.38
N GLN A 506 35.33 8.84 -11.33
CA GLN A 506 36.26 7.72 -11.16
C GLN A 506 36.29 7.24 -9.71
N ASP A 507 36.26 5.93 -9.51
CA ASP A 507 36.47 5.32 -8.21
C ASP A 507 37.98 5.16 -7.94
N SER A 508 38.42 5.68 -6.82
CA SER A 508 39.82 5.51 -6.36
C SER A 508 40.14 4.10 -5.84
N ALA A 509 39.13 3.24 -5.71
CA ALA A 509 39.23 1.86 -5.21
C ALA A 509 38.80 0.86 -6.31
N GLY A 510 39.74 0.40 -7.09
CA GLY A 510 39.52 -0.70 -8.03
C GLY A 510 39.13 -1.99 -7.28
N GLY A 511 37.97 -2.54 -7.59
CA GLY A 511 37.49 -3.80 -7.03
C GLY A 511 35.98 -4.01 -7.16
N GLY A 512 35.50 -4.11 -8.37
CA GLY A 512 34.11 -4.47 -8.68
C GLY A 512 33.99 -4.47 -10.19
N GLY A 513 33.12 -5.33 -10.78
CA GLY A 513 32.92 -5.39 -12.23
C GLY A 513 32.74 -4.00 -12.88
N GLN A 514 32.76 -3.99 -14.19
CA GLN A 514 32.50 -2.79 -15.00
C GLN A 514 31.23 -3.03 -15.84
N ILE A 515 30.58 -1.95 -16.23
CA ILE A 515 29.53 -1.92 -17.24
C ILE A 515 30.09 -1.18 -18.44
N THR A 516 30.01 -1.79 -19.60
CA THR A 516 30.48 -1.22 -20.87
C THR A 516 29.27 -0.74 -21.66
N LEU A 517 29.21 0.56 -21.94
CA LEU A 517 28.20 1.17 -22.80
C LEU A 517 28.42 0.77 -24.27
N THR A 518 27.41 0.92 -25.10
CA THR A 518 27.48 0.48 -26.50
C THR A 518 28.46 1.29 -27.37
N ASN A 519 28.94 2.45 -26.88
CA ASN A 519 30.04 3.20 -27.48
C ASN A 519 31.44 2.67 -27.10
N GLY A 520 31.52 1.59 -26.30
CA GLY A 520 32.77 0.98 -25.83
C GLY A 520 33.37 1.59 -24.56
N LYS A 521 32.82 2.66 -24.02
CA LYS A 521 33.28 3.22 -22.74
C LYS A 521 32.81 2.37 -21.56
N SER A 522 33.70 2.10 -20.63
CA SER A 522 33.42 1.30 -19.43
C SER A 522 33.41 2.16 -18.17
N TYR A 523 32.48 1.86 -17.28
CA TYR A 523 32.29 2.55 -16.00
C TYR A 523 32.23 1.53 -14.85
N PRO A 524 32.70 1.91 -13.65
CA PRO A 524 32.61 1.02 -12.48
C PRO A 524 31.17 0.63 -12.18
N LEU A 525 30.91 -0.66 -11.97
CA LEU A 525 29.57 -1.17 -11.62
C LEU A 525 28.99 -0.49 -10.36
N SER A 526 29.85 -0.11 -9.41
CA SER A 526 29.50 0.67 -8.22
C SER A 526 28.84 2.01 -8.56
N ARG A 527 29.37 2.71 -9.59
CA ARG A 527 28.83 4.00 -10.04
C ARG A 527 27.52 3.84 -10.77
N VAL A 528 27.43 2.86 -11.65
CA VAL A 528 26.18 2.56 -12.39
C VAL A 528 25.04 2.19 -11.42
N ARG A 529 25.32 1.29 -10.46
CA ARG A 529 24.36 0.94 -9.40
C ARG A 529 24.02 2.11 -8.48
N GLY A 530 25.02 2.90 -8.10
CA GLY A 530 24.87 4.07 -7.25
C GLY A 530 23.98 5.14 -7.90
N THR A 531 24.04 5.32 -9.22
CA THR A 531 23.15 6.24 -9.93
C THR A 531 21.69 5.79 -9.82
N LEU A 532 21.41 4.50 -10.02
CA LEU A 532 20.07 3.96 -9.81
C LEU A 532 19.61 4.07 -8.36
N TYR A 533 20.52 3.80 -7.42
CA TYR A 533 20.24 3.98 -6.00
C TYR A 533 19.83 5.42 -5.69
N LEU A 534 20.57 6.42 -6.16
CA LEU A 534 20.27 7.83 -5.96
C LEU A 534 18.90 8.20 -6.58
N MET A 535 18.60 7.72 -7.78
CA MET A 535 17.27 7.94 -8.40
C MET A 535 16.14 7.33 -7.58
N MET A 536 16.28 6.06 -7.14
CA MET A 536 15.22 5.32 -6.45
C MET A 536 15.10 5.68 -4.96
N THR A 537 16.06 6.40 -4.41
CA THR A 537 16.01 6.95 -3.06
C THR A 537 15.71 8.45 -3.03
N SER A 538 15.59 9.09 -4.19
CA SER A 538 15.22 10.50 -4.28
C SER A 538 13.82 10.78 -3.73
N PRO A 539 13.54 12.00 -3.25
CA PRO A 539 12.20 12.37 -2.77
C PRO A 539 11.11 12.11 -3.80
N GLU A 540 11.37 12.39 -5.08
CA GLU A 540 10.41 12.19 -6.18
C GLU A 540 10.03 10.73 -6.36
N TYR A 541 10.96 9.80 -6.14
CA TYR A 541 10.67 8.38 -6.23
C TYR A 541 9.85 7.86 -5.05
N GLN A 542 9.92 8.53 -3.88
CA GLN A 542 9.09 8.17 -2.73
C GLN A 542 7.61 8.48 -2.95
N LEU A 543 7.30 9.32 -3.92
CA LEU A 543 5.97 9.84 -4.16
C LEU A 543 5.26 9.10 -5.30
N ASN A 544 3.95 9.12 -5.17
CA ASN A 544 3.04 8.45 -6.09
C ASN A 544 2.19 9.45 -6.87
#